data_122602e2b622656b982c4e6ab12cd7a3
#
_entry.id   122602e2b622656b982c4e6ab12cd7a3
#
_cell.length_a   1.000
_cell.length_b   1.000
_cell.length_c   1.000
_cell.angle_alpha   90.00
_cell.angle_beta   90.00
_cell.angle_gamma   90.00
#
_symmetry.space_group_name_H-M   'P 1'
#
loop_
_entity.id
_entity.type
_entity.pdbx_description
1 polymer ?
#
loop_
_entity_poly.entity_id
_entity_poly.type
_entity_poly.pdbx_seq_one_letter_code
_entity_poly.pdbx_strand_id
1 'polypeptide(L)'
;AEGNTWNLAEGGKYFVTRNQSAIIAFKVSRKDYSGFHIAASHSDSPTLKIKESSEMNVENQYVKLNVEKYGGMLCAPWFDRPLSVAGRIIVKDGNRLTTKLINVDRDLLMIPNLAIHMNREVNDGYKYNFQKDMLPLYRMSNSGKAFKEMIAEEAGVSVDQIKGMDLFLYNRMEGTIWGCDGEFISA
;
A
#
# COMPACT_ATOMS: atom_id res chain seq x y z
N ALA A 1 -5.84 18.46 19.19
CA ALA A 1 -7.24 18.05 19.04
C ALA A 1 -8.03 19.17 18.41
N GLU A 2 -8.89 18.86 17.48
CA GLU A 2 -9.80 19.82 16.86
C GLU A 2 -10.73 20.44 17.91
N GLY A 3 -10.96 21.76 17.78
CA GLY A 3 -11.89 22.50 18.63
C GLY A 3 -11.34 23.06 19.91
N ASN A 4 -10.10 22.77 20.26
CA ASN A 4 -9.45 23.43 21.40
C ASN A 4 -8.77 24.73 20.97
N THR A 5 -8.76 25.71 21.85
CA THR A 5 -8.02 26.94 21.66
C THR A 5 -6.52 26.63 21.58
N TRP A 6 -5.96 26.81 20.40
CA TRP A 6 -4.52 26.67 20.21
C TRP A 6 -3.81 27.92 20.73
N ASN A 7 -2.85 27.73 21.60
CA ASN A 7 -1.97 28.81 22.00
C ASN A 7 -0.85 28.95 20.96
N LEU A 8 -1.11 29.72 19.92
CA LEU A 8 -0.18 29.94 18.82
C LEU A 8 0.85 31.00 19.19
N ALA A 9 2.12 30.62 19.15
CA ALA A 9 3.25 31.51 19.39
C ALA A 9 3.94 31.87 18.06
N GLU A 10 4.49 33.07 18.00
CA GLU A 10 5.35 33.49 16.89
C GLU A 10 6.56 32.57 16.78
N GLY A 11 6.92 32.16 15.57
CA GLY A 11 7.95 31.15 15.30
C GLY A 11 7.52 29.71 15.56
N GLY A 12 6.36 29.47 16.20
CA GLY A 12 5.84 28.16 16.53
C GLY A 12 5.50 27.32 15.30
N LYS A 13 5.74 26.00 15.40
CA LYS A 13 5.42 25.01 14.38
C LYS A 13 4.34 24.09 14.92
N TYR A 14 3.31 23.84 14.13
CA TYR A 14 2.13 23.09 14.54
C TYR A 14 1.71 22.13 13.46
N PHE A 15 1.04 21.06 13.83
CA PHE A 15 0.37 20.16 12.87
C PHE A 15 -0.90 19.58 13.45
N VAL A 16 -1.81 19.20 12.59
CA VAL A 16 -3.01 18.45 12.91
C VAL A 16 -3.17 17.31 11.90
N THR A 17 -3.63 16.18 12.37
CA THR A 17 -3.90 15.02 11.52
C THR A 17 -5.39 14.70 11.49
N ARG A 18 -5.85 14.14 10.37
CA ARG A 18 -7.20 13.61 10.21
C ARG A 18 -7.15 12.17 9.77
N ASN A 19 -7.86 11.30 10.49
CA ASN A 19 -7.96 9.86 10.20
C ASN A 19 -6.61 9.14 10.02
N GLN A 20 -5.54 9.67 10.61
CA GLN A 20 -4.17 9.17 10.49
C GLN A 20 -3.65 9.06 9.03
N SER A 21 -4.28 9.77 8.10
CA SER A 21 -3.91 9.72 6.68
C SER A 21 -3.75 11.10 6.04
N ALA A 22 -4.30 12.15 6.63
CA ALA A 22 -4.11 13.52 6.18
C ALA A 22 -3.42 14.35 7.26
N ILE A 23 -2.63 15.32 6.86
CA ILE A 23 -1.90 16.22 7.74
C ILE A 23 -1.97 17.65 7.21
N ILE A 24 -2.18 18.60 8.13
CA ILE A 24 -1.92 20.00 7.89
C ILE A 24 -0.81 20.42 8.85
N ALA A 25 0.33 20.84 8.34
CA ALA A 25 1.43 21.37 9.12
C ALA A 25 1.66 22.84 8.77
N PHE A 26 1.87 23.67 9.77
CA PHE A 26 2.07 25.10 9.53
C PHE A 26 3.04 25.72 10.53
N LYS A 27 3.63 26.83 10.12
CA LYS A 27 4.47 27.69 10.97
C LYS A 27 3.83 29.06 11.08
N VAL A 28 3.73 29.56 12.31
CA VAL A 28 3.35 30.96 12.56
C VAL A 28 4.61 31.82 12.51
N SER A 29 4.84 32.49 11.38
CA SER A 29 6.06 33.29 11.19
C SER A 29 6.02 34.59 11.99
N ARG A 30 4.86 35.27 11.99
CA ARG A 30 4.60 36.55 12.66
C ARG A 30 3.13 36.58 13.08
N LYS A 31 2.79 37.40 14.06
CA LYS A 31 1.40 37.56 14.51
C LYS A 31 0.57 38.46 13.60
N ASP A 32 1.20 39.34 12.86
CA ASP A 32 0.59 40.36 11.97
C ASP A 32 0.64 39.90 10.48
N TYR A 33 0.42 38.62 10.21
CA TYR A 33 0.46 38.11 8.84
C TYR A 33 -0.72 38.63 7.98
N SER A 34 -0.43 38.95 6.74
CA SER A 34 -1.42 39.44 5.75
C SER A 34 -1.89 38.33 4.78
N GLY A 35 -1.35 37.14 4.88
CA GLY A 35 -1.69 36.03 4.01
C GLY A 35 -0.96 34.75 4.37
N PHE A 36 -1.25 33.68 3.61
CA PHE A 36 -0.67 32.35 3.78
C PHE A 36 0.13 31.95 2.55
N HIS A 37 1.28 31.33 2.76
CA HIS A 37 1.96 30.56 1.73
C HIS A 37 1.56 29.10 1.92
N ILE A 38 0.87 28.54 0.94
CA ILE A 38 0.32 27.18 1.01
C ILE A 38 1.04 26.31 -0.01
N ALA A 39 1.60 25.20 0.44
CA ALA A 39 2.04 24.08 -0.38
C ALA A 39 1.13 22.90 -0.12
N ALA A 40 0.56 22.34 -1.17
CA ALA A 40 -0.34 21.20 -1.06
C ALA A 40 0.12 20.06 -1.96
N SER A 41 0.06 18.85 -1.45
CA SER A 41 0.31 17.61 -2.21
C SER A 41 -0.53 16.48 -1.63
N HIS A 42 -0.69 15.39 -2.40
CA HIS A 42 -1.20 14.15 -1.83
C HIS A 42 -0.07 13.37 -1.15
N SER A 43 -0.41 12.53 -0.18
CA SER A 43 0.53 11.70 0.59
C SER A 43 0.35 10.20 0.37
N ASP A 44 -0.63 9.81 -0.44
CA ASP A 44 -0.83 8.43 -0.87
C ASP A 44 -0.13 8.15 -2.20
N SER A 45 0.04 6.87 -2.52
CA SER A 45 0.65 6.41 -3.78
C SER A 45 -0.27 5.43 -4.48
N PRO A 46 -0.28 5.41 -5.82
CA PRO A 46 -0.98 4.38 -6.57
C PRO A 46 -0.44 3.00 -6.25
N THR A 47 -1.34 2.05 -6.06
CA THR A 47 -0.99 0.67 -5.71
C THR A 47 -2.09 -0.31 -6.09
N LEU A 48 -1.92 -1.57 -5.72
CA LEU A 48 -2.91 -2.64 -5.82
C LEU A 48 -3.47 -2.94 -4.43
N LYS A 49 -4.77 -2.72 -4.27
CA LYS A 49 -5.51 -3.00 -3.04
C LYS A 49 -6.01 -4.44 -3.04
N ILE A 50 -5.84 -5.15 -1.93
CA ILE A 50 -6.34 -6.52 -1.76
C ILE A 50 -7.83 -6.46 -1.47
N LYS A 51 -8.61 -7.23 -2.24
CA LYS A 51 -10.07 -7.33 -2.05
C LYS A 51 -10.43 -8.21 -0.85
N GLU A 52 -11.64 -8.07 -0.33
CA GLU A 52 -12.13 -8.86 0.80
C GLU A 52 -12.09 -10.38 0.50
N SER A 53 -12.54 -10.80 -0.70
CA SER A 53 -12.30 -12.14 -1.21
C SER A 53 -10.88 -12.21 -1.78
N SER A 54 -9.92 -12.39 -0.90
CA SER A 54 -8.51 -12.12 -1.16
C SER A 54 -7.80 -13.18 -1.99
N GLU A 55 -8.28 -14.42 -2.03
CA GLU A 55 -7.62 -15.52 -2.73
C GLU A 55 -8.39 -15.99 -3.96
N MET A 56 -7.65 -16.33 -4.99
CA MET A 56 -8.15 -16.94 -6.23
C MET A 56 -7.32 -18.18 -6.53
N ASN A 57 -7.98 -19.35 -6.51
CA ASN A 57 -7.35 -20.60 -6.93
C ASN A 57 -7.28 -20.64 -8.47
N VAL A 58 -6.13 -20.99 -9.01
CA VAL A 58 -5.90 -21.12 -10.45
C VAL A 58 -5.56 -22.58 -10.75
N GLU A 59 -6.48 -23.26 -11.42
CA GLU A 59 -6.36 -24.65 -11.90
C GLU A 59 -5.89 -25.66 -10.84
N ASN A 60 -6.17 -25.38 -9.56
CA ASN A 60 -5.69 -26.17 -8.43
C ASN A 60 -4.16 -26.34 -8.35
N GLN A 61 -3.41 -25.46 -9.03
CA GLN A 61 -1.95 -25.45 -9.02
C GLN A 61 -1.40 -24.39 -8.07
N TYR A 62 -1.91 -23.18 -8.15
CA TYR A 62 -1.44 -22.06 -7.34
C TYR A 62 -2.57 -21.09 -6.98
N VAL A 63 -2.31 -20.26 -5.99
CA VAL A 63 -3.21 -19.23 -5.50
C VAL A 63 -2.63 -17.87 -5.84
N LYS A 64 -3.43 -17.03 -6.46
CA LYS A 64 -3.17 -15.59 -6.65
C LYS A 64 -3.96 -14.77 -5.64
N LEU A 65 -3.46 -13.60 -5.29
CA LEU A 65 -4.28 -12.62 -4.56
C LEU A 65 -5.16 -11.83 -5.53
N ASN A 66 -6.41 -11.65 -5.11
CA ASN A 66 -7.40 -10.85 -5.81
C ASN A 66 -7.21 -9.39 -5.44
N VAL A 67 -6.80 -8.59 -6.40
CA VAL A 67 -6.49 -7.18 -6.19
C VAL A 67 -7.31 -6.28 -7.08
N GLU A 68 -7.42 -5.02 -6.70
CA GLU A 68 -7.98 -3.96 -7.51
C GLU A 68 -7.02 -2.78 -7.59
N LYS A 69 -7.13 -2.03 -8.66
CA LYS A 69 -6.33 -0.82 -8.86
C LYS A 69 -6.76 0.28 -7.89
N TYR A 70 -5.80 0.83 -7.17
CA TYR A 70 -5.96 2.04 -6.38
C TYR A 70 -5.16 3.18 -7.00
N GLY A 71 -5.86 4.20 -7.49
CA GLY A 71 -5.26 5.36 -8.16
C GLY A 71 -4.82 5.13 -9.61
N GLY A 72 -4.25 6.15 -10.22
CA GLY A 72 -3.63 6.09 -11.55
C GLY A 72 -2.19 5.60 -11.43
N MET A 73 -1.84 4.48 -12.08
CA MET A 73 -0.52 3.86 -11.95
C MET A 73 0.04 3.42 -13.29
N LEU A 74 1.36 3.39 -13.39
CA LEU A 74 2.09 2.66 -14.40
C LEU A 74 2.09 1.17 -14.04
N CYS A 75 1.71 0.29 -14.96
CA CYS A 75 1.63 -1.14 -14.67
C CYS A 75 2.99 -1.84 -14.76
N ALA A 76 3.80 -1.50 -15.76
CA ALA A 76 5.08 -2.16 -16.03
C ALA A 76 6.03 -2.25 -14.80
N PRO A 77 6.16 -1.21 -13.96
CA PRO A 77 7.04 -1.28 -12.79
C PRO A 77 6.63 -2.29 -11.72
N TRP A 78 5.45 -2.88 -11.79
CA TRP A 78 4.97 -3.85 -10.81
C TRP A 78 5.35 -5.29 -11.11
N PHE A 79 5.80 -5.57 -12.33
CA PHE A 79 6.17 -6.92 -12.75
C PHE A 79 7.59 -7.30 -12.31
N ASP A 80 7.77 -8.61 -12.07
CA ASP A 80 9.04 -9.29 -11.79
C ASP A 80 9.82 -8.68 -10.61
N ARG A 81 9.09 -8.17 -9.61
CA ARG A 81 9.65 -7.53 -8.42
C ARG A 81 9.21 -8.25 -7.15
N PRO A 82 10.06 -8.23 -6.11
CA PRO A 82 9.62 -8.65 -4.79
C PRO A 82 8.58 -7.67 -4.24
N LEU A 83 7.38 -8.16 -4.00
CA LEU A 83 6.28 -7.40 -3.44
C LEU A 83 5.90 -7.95 -2.08
N SER A 84 5.32 -7.10 -1.26
CA SER A 84 4.71 -7.51 0.00
C SER A 84 3.44 -6.71 0.30
N VAL A 85 2.92 -6.86 1.51
CA VAL A 85 1.63 -6.31 1.91
C VAL A 85 1.79 -5.46 3.15
N ALA A 86 1.21 -4.27 3.12
CA ALA A 86 1.09 -3.39 4.28
C ALA A 86 -0.28 -2.72 4.31
N GLY A 87 -0.66 -2.19 5.46
CA GLY A 87 -1.91 -1.48 5.65
C GLY A 87 -2.45 -1.62 7.06
N ARG A 88 -3.76 -1.72 7.19
CA ARG A 88 -4.43 -1.86 8.49
C ARG A 88 -5.51 -2.93 8.46
N ILE A 89 -5.77 -3.47 9.63
CA ILE A 89 -6.91 -4.35 9.88
C ILE A 89 -7.75 -3.80 11.01
N ILE A 90 -9.04 -4.10 10.96
CA ILE A 90 -9.96 -3.84 12.07
C ILE A 90 -10.11 -5.11 12.87
N VAL A 91 -9.78 -5.04 14.14
CA VAL A 91 -9.82 -6.18 15.07
C VAL A 91 -10.90 -5.96 16.11
N LYS A 92 -11.72 -6.98 16.34
CA LYS A 92 -12.68 -7.01 17.44
C LYS A 92 -12.00 -7.58 18.67
N ASP A 93 -11.94 -6.76 19.74
CA ASP A 93 -11.48 -7.16 21.07
C ASP A 93 -12.61 -6.93 22.08
N GLY A 94 -13.25 -8.01 22.50
CA GLY A 94 -14.49 -7.95 23.27
C GLY A 94 -15.58 -7.19 22.51
N ASN A 95 -16.05 -6.07 23.08
CA ASN A 95 -17.04 -5.19 22.48
C ASN A 95 -16.44 -3.96 21.75
N ARG A 96 -15.12 -3.91 21.61
CA ARG A 96 -14.43 -2.79 20.95
C ARG A 96 -13.88 -3.20 19.59
N LEU A 97 -13.89 -2.24 18.67
CA LEU A 97 -13.16 -2.34 17.41
C LEU A 97 -11.91 -1.49 17.53
N THR A 98 -10.77 -2.09 17.24
CA THR A 98 -9.47 -1.43 17.24
C THR A 98 -8.79 -1.59 15.88
N THR A 99 -7.94 -0.65 15.53
CA THR A 99 -7.13 -0.71 14.32
C THR A 99 -5.75 -1.22 14.66
N LYS A 100 -5.25 -2.21 13.92
CA LYS A 100 -3.84 -2.62 13.93
C LYS A 100 -3.20 -2.37 12.58
N LEU A 101 -1.99 -1.83 12.59
CA LEU A 101 -1.15 -1.71 11.40
C LEU A 101 -0.46 -3.04 11.13
N ILE A 102 -0.37 -3.38 9.86
CA ILE A 102 0.29 -4.59 9.35
C ILE A 102 1.38 -4.16 8.38
N ASN A 103 2.53 -4.77 8.53
CA ASN A 103 3.61 -4.72 7.54
C ASN A 103 4.26 -6.10 7.47
N VAL A 104 4.03 -6.81 6.40
CA VAL A 104 4.67 -8.10 6.15
C VAL A 104 6.06 -7.83 5.58
N ASP A 105 7.07 -7.86 6.45
CA ASP A 105 8.44 -7.46 6.10
C ASP A 105 9.27 -8.64 5.52
N ARG A 106 8.77 -9.25 4.45
CA ARG A 106 9.47 -10.26 3.64
C ARG A 106 8.98 -10.24 2.20
N ASP A 107 9.74 -10.83 1.30
CA ASP A 107 9.31 -11.08 -0.08
C ASP A 107 8.19 -12.10 -0.08
N LEU A 108 6.98 -11.64 -0.34
CA LEU A 108 5.77 -12.45 -0.19
C LEU A 108 5.10 -12.75 -1.52
N LEU A 109 5.12 -11.82 -2.45
CA LEU A 109 4.34 -11.82 -3.67
C LEU A 109 5.19 -11.44 -4.87
N MET A 110 4.75 -11.88 -6.04
CA MET A 110 5.30 -11.43 -7.32
C MET A 110 4.20 -11.42 -8.38
N ILE A 111 4.21 -10.44 -9.27
CA ILE A 111 3.42 -10.42 -10.50
C ILE A 111 4.38 -10.80 -11.63
N PRO A 112 4.36 -12.04 -12.13
CA PRO A 112 5.28 -12.46 -13.15
C PRO A 112 4.87 -11.95 -14.53
N ASN A 113 5.83 -11.49 -15.33
CA ASN A 113 5.65 -11.39 -16.76
C ASN A 113 5.59 -12.77 -17.41
N LEU A 114 4.89 -12.86 -18.51
CA LEU A 114 4.96 -14.03 -19.36
C LEU A 114 6.22 -13.96 -20.23
N ALA A 115 6.76 -15.14 -20.59
CA ALA A 115 7.81 -15.20 -21.60
C ALA A 115 7.30 -14.60 -22.92
N ILE A 116 8.18 -13.94 -23.66
CA ILE A 116 7.83 -13.28 -24.94
C ILE A 116 7.11 -14.21 -25.91
N HIS A 117 7.40 -15.51 -25.86
CA HIS A 117 6.75 -16.53 -26.70
C HIS A 117 5.26 -16.70 -26.37
N MET A 118 4.85 -16.36 -25.15
CA MET A 118 3.48 -16.45 -24.65
C MET A 118 2.72 -15.11 -24.77
N ASN A 119 3.45 -14.00 -24.97
CA ASN A 119 2.89 -12.67 -25.15
C ASN A 119 3.75 -11.85 -26.11
N ARG A 120 3.62 -12.11 -27.40
CA ARG A 120 4.47 -11.47 -28.43
C ARG A 120 4.21 -9.99 -28.61
N GLU A 121 3.01 -9.53 -28.23
CA GLU A 121 2.58 -8.13 -28.39
C GLU A 121 2.95 -7.24 -27.19
N VAL A 122 3.62 -7.79 -26.18
CA VAL A 122 3.91 -7.05 -24.94
C VAL A 122 4.70 -5.76 -25.18
N ASN A 123 5.56 -5.74 -26.21
CA ASN A 123 6.35 -4.57 -26.56
C ASN A 123 5.67 -3.63 -27.56
N ASP A 124 4.52 -3.99 -28.10
CA ASP A 124 3.82 -3.29 -29.17
C ASP A 124 2.57 -2.53 -28.67
N GLY A 125 2.59 -2.08 -27.42
CA GLY A 125 1.49 -1.33 -26.82
C GLY A 125 0.44 -2.19 -26.12
N TYR A 126 0.84 -3.29 -25.52
CA TYR A 126 -0.05 -4.20 -24.78
C TYR A 126 -0.85 -3.48 -23.67
N LYS A 127 -2.16 -3.68 -23.67
CA LYS A 127 -3.06 -3.12 -22.68
C LYS A 127 -3.28 -4.12 -21.54
N TYR A 128 -2.66 -3.86 -20.40
CA TYR A 128 -2.80 -4.70 -19.21
C TYR A 128 -4.24 -4.80 -18.70
N ASN A 129 -4.67 -6.02 -18.45
CA ASN A 129 -5.93 -6.32 -17.79
C ASN A 129 -5.67 -6.60 -16.29
N PHE A 130 -6.17 -5.72 -15.42
CA PHE A 130 -5.93 -5.83 -13.97
C PHE A 130 -6.43 -7.14 -13.35
N GLN A 131 -7.48 -7.74 -13.92
CA GLN A 131 -8.06 -8.99 -13.39
C GLN A 131 -7.40 -10.26 -13.95
N LYS A 132 -6.46 -10.12 -14.88
CA LYS A 132 -5.71 -11.24 -15.48
C LYS A 132 -4.21 -11.10 -15.27
N ASP A 133 -3.67 -9.95 -15.69
CA ASP A 133 -2.23 -9.75 -15.79
C ASP A 133 -1.60 -9.27 -14.47
N MET A 134 -2.36 -8.52 -13.64
CA MET A 134 -1.85 -7.85 -12.45
C MET A 134 -2.14 -8.59 -11.13
N LEU A 135 -2.59 -9.85 -11.20
CA LEU A 135 -2.87 -10.65 -10.01
C LEU A 135 -1.58 -11.30 -9.48
N PRO A 136 -1.11 -10.94 -8.28
CA PRO A 136 0.15 -11.48 -7.77
C PRO A 136 0.03 -12.95 -7.36
N LEU A 137 1.07 -13.72 -7.63
CA LEU A 137 1.25 -15.07 -7.10
C LEU A 137 1.52 -15.00 -5.61
N TYR A 138 0.85 -15.88 -4.85
CA TYR A 138 0.96 -15.92 -3.40
C TYR A 138 1.53 -17.25 -2.89
N ARG A 139 0.98 -18.39 -3.32
CA ARG A 139 1.40 -19.72 -2.88
C ARG A 139 0.99 -20.81 -3.86
N MET A 140 1.52 -22.01 -3.66
CA MET A 140 0.99 -23.21 -4.30
C MET A 140 -0.35 -23.61 -3.66
N SER A 141 -1.26 -24.20 -4.41
CA SER A 141 -2.60 -24.57 -3.91
C SER A 141 -2.59 -25.54 -2.74
N ASN A 142 -1.60 -26.44 -2.70
CA ASN A 142 -1.47 -27.50 -1.71
C ASN A 142 -0.51 -27.17 -0.56
N SER A 143 -0.04 -25.93 -0.45
CA SER A 143 0.94 -25.55 0.58
C SER A 143 0.69 -24.13 1.08
N GLY A 144 1.26 -23.83 2.24
CA GLY A 144 1.16 -22.52 2.87
C GLY A 144 -0.18 -22.28 3.56
N LYS A 145 -0.27 -21.15 4.24
CA LYS A 145 -1.46 -20.69 4.97
C LYS A 145 -2.37 -19.89 4.05
N ALA A 146 -3.67 -19.89 4.34
CA ALA A 146 -4.58 -18.93 3.73
C ALA A 146 -4.16 -17.49 4.06
N PHE A 147 -4.41 -16.57 3.13
CA PHE A 147 -3.95 -15.19 3.28
C PHE A 147 -4.44 -14.54 4.58
N LYS A 148 -5.71 -14.72 4.92
CA LYS A 148 -6.29 -14.18 6.15
C LYS A 148 -5.68 -14.80 7.42
N GLU A 149 -5.31 -16.09 7.37
CA GLU A 149 -4.60 -16.74 8.47
C GLU A 149 -3.19 -16.18 8.66
N MET A 150 -2.47 -15.96 7.56
CA MET A 150 -1.15 -15.35 7.60
C MET A 150 -1.21 -13.91 8.16
N ILE A 151 -2.22 -13.11 7.75
CA ILE A 151 -2.43 -11.76 8.30
C ILE A 151 -2.80 -11.81 9.80
N ALA A 152 -3.60 -12.77 10.22
CA ALA A 152 -3.96 -12.95 11.62
C ALA A 152 -2.72 -13.27 12.49
N GLU A 153 -1.85 -14.13 11.99
CA GLU A 153 -0.58 -14.48 12.64
C GLU A 153 0.34 -13.25 12.73
N GLU A 154 0.51 -12.50 11.65
CA GLU A 154 1.29 -11.27 11.62
C GLU A 154 0.77 -10.22 12.61
N ALA A 155 -0.53 -10.17 12.79
CA ALA A 155 -1.21 -9.27 13.74
C ALA A 155 -1.20 -9.78 15.19
N GLY A 156 -0.86 -11.05 15.43
CA GLY A 156 -0.99 -11.69 16.75
C GLY A 156 -2.44 -11.78 17.23
N VAL A 157 -3.38 -12.13 16.33
CA VAL A 157 -4.81 -12.28 16.62
C VAL A 157 -5.38 -13.54 15.96
N SER A 158 -6.58 -13.95 16.35
CA SER A 158 -7.30 -15.00 15.62
C SER A 158 -7.99 -14.45 14.36
N VAL A 159 -8.21 -15.32 13.38
CA VAL A 159 -8.89 -14.98 12.13
C VAL A 159 -10.27 -14.38 12.38
N ASP A 160 -11.00 -14.93 13.36
CA ASP A 160 -12.36 -14.48 13.71
C ASP A 160 -12.41 -13.07 14.32
N GLN A 161 -11.31 -12.60 14.87
CA GLN A 161 -11.20 -11.25 15.38
C GLN A 161 -11.08 -10.21 14.26
N ILE A 162 -10.62 -10.59 13.06
CA ILE A 162 -10.46 -9.67 11.92
C ILE A 162 -11.84 -9.38 11.32
N LYS A 163 -12.28 -8.13 11.41
CA LYS A 163 -13.58 -7.65 10.92
C LYS A 163 -13.52 -6.80 9.65
N GLY A 164 -12.32 -6.45 9.23
CA GLY A 164 -12.08 -5.74 7.97
C GLY A 164 -10.60 -5.61 7.72
N MET A 165 -10.24 -5.49 6.45
CA MET A 165 -8.86 -5.34 6.01
C MET A 165 -8.79 -4.21 4.98
N ASP A 166 -7.80 -3.35 5.13
CA ASP A 166 -7.47 -2.28 4.20
C ASP A 166 -5.97 -2.40 3.89
N LEU A 167 -5.66 -3.40 3.07
CA LEU A 167 -4.31 -3.87 2.80
C LEU A 167 -3.93 -3.62 1.34
N PHE A 168 -2.69 -3.21 1.14
CA PHE A 168 -2.14 -2.80 -0.15
C PHE A 168 -0.82 -3.49 -0.41
N LEU A 169 -0.52 -3.71 -1.69
CA LEU A 169 0.81 -4.16 -2.10
C LEU A 169 1.80 -3.01 -2.03
N TYR A 170 3.03 -3.33 -1.70
CA TYR A 170 4.14 -2.40 -1.83
C TYR A 170 5.38 -3.08 -2.43
N ASN A 171 6.18 -2.29 -3.13
CA ASN A 171 7.46 -2.71 -3.68
C ASN A 171 8.49 -2.75 -2.54
N ARG A 172 9.20 -3.89 -2.41
CA ARG A 172 10.22 -4.06 -1.39
C ARG A 172 11.60 -3.52 -1.78
N MET A 173 11.76 -3.14 -3.03
CA MET A 173 12.99 -2.49 -3.45
C MET A 173 13.04 -1.08 -2.88
N GLU A 174 14.11 -0.77 -2.20
CA GLU A 174 14.35 0.57 -1.67
C GLU A 174 14.60 1.57 -2.80
N GLY A 175 14.32 2.84 -2.54
CA GLY A 175 14.70 3.93 -3.40
C GLY A 175 16.23 4.02 -3.50
N THR A 176 16.74 4.33 -4.67
CA THR A 176 18.19 4.42 -4.94
C THR A 176 18.55 5.76 -5.57
N ILE A 177 19.76 6.21 -5.24
CA ILE A 177 20.41 7.33 -5.92
C ILE A 177 21.28 6.76 -7.03
N TRP A 178 21.19 7.32 -8.23
CA TRP A 178 21.94 6.87 -9.39
C TRP A 178 22.28 8.03 -10.34
N GLY A 179 23.10 7.75 -11.36
CA GLY A 179 23.69 8.73 -12.25
C GLY A 179 25.20 8.81 -12.06
N CYS A 180 25.89 9.55 -12.93
CA CYS A 180 27.35 9.69 -12.88
C CYS A 180 27.82 10.30 -11.55
N ASP A 181 27.12 11.31 -11.09
CA ASP A 181 27.41 12.05 -9.85
C ASP A 181 26.24 12.00 -8.84
N GLY A 182 25.32 11.03 -8.99
CA GLY A 182 24.18 10.86 -8.09
C GLY A 182 23.06 11.88 -8.28
N GLU A 183 22.81 12.30 -9.52
CA GLU A 183 21.84 13.36 -9.85
C GLU A 183 20.38 12.89 -9.87
N PHE A 184 20.16 11.59 -9.90
CA PHE A 184 18.82 11.01 -10.05
C PHE A 184 18.44 10.18 -8.83
N ILE A 185 17.14 10.19 -8.53
CA ILE A 185 16.54 9.37 -7.49
C ILE A 185 15.47 8.49 -8.13
N SER A 186 15.52 7.22 -7.83
CA SER A 186 14.49 6.24 -8.16
C SER A 186 13.85 5.78 -6.86
N ALA A 187 12.53 5.92 -6.74
CA ALA A 187 11.74 5.53 -5.58
C ALA A 187 10.59 4.59 -5.98
#